data_71f9d0ccd525e7acc7cc42ed574c2b2f
#
_entry.id   71f9d0ccd525e7acc7cc42ed574c2b2f
#
_cell.length_a   1.000
_cell.length_b   1.000
_cell.length_c   1.000
_cell.angle_alpha   90.00
_cell.angle_beta   90.00
_cell.angle_gamma   90.00
#
_symmetry.space_group_name_H-M   'P 1'
#
loop_
_entity.id
_entity.type
_entity.pdbx_description
1 polymer ?
#
loop_
_entity_poly.entity_id
_entity_poly.type
_entity_poly.pdbx_seq_one_letter_code
_entity_poly.pdbx_strand_id
1 'polypeptide(L)'
;KKEKDYLEFKITAKEIKNKKIDTLSKFVEILTSCFKDYKKNWDFLNKWEKLYLGEIVLEKHLVAGHHLAYHCDKMNINSSHKIFSWAYYLSDIDDDEGSVDFKYLNLSFVPKKGTLLIFPADWTHIHRENIMKNNEKYLLRGSFHFPDTFQELD
;
A
#
# COMPACT_ATOMS: atom_id res chain seq x y z
N LYS A 1 -5.74 -23.87 2.01
CA LYS A 1 -6.58 -22.65 2.08
C LYS A 1 -5.85 -21.57 1.31
N LYS A 2 -6.49 -20.94 0.32
CA LYS A 2 -5.95 -19.74 -0.32
C LYS A 2 -5.82 -18.66 0.74
N GLU A 3 -4.63 -18.10 0.91
CA GLU A 3 -4.41 -16.99 1.84
C GLU A 3 -4.97 -15.66 1.31
N LYS A 4 -5.14 -15.58 -0.01
CA LYS A 4 -5.66 -14.41 -0.71
C LYS A 4 -6.73 -14.83 -1.71
N ASP A 5 -7.81 -14.07 -1.76
CA ASP A 5 -8.88 -14.23 -2.76
C ASP A 5 -9.25 -12.84 -3.32
N TYR A 6 -8.38 -12.35 -4.23
CA TYR A 6 -8.57 -11.08 -4.93
C TYR A 6 -7.93 -11.12 -6.31
N LEU A 7 -8.40 -10.24 -7.19
CA LEU A 7 -7.79 -9.99 -8.50
C LEU A 7 -6.79 -8.85 -8.37
N GLU A 8 -5.63 -8.97 -9.01
CA GLU A 8 -4.62 -7.91 -9.00
C GLU A 8 -4.11 -7.58 -10.40
N PHE A 9 -3.81 -6.30 -10.62
CA PHE A 9 -3.10 -5.78 -11.79
C PHE A 9 -1.93 -4.91 -11.31
N LYS A 10 -0.75 -5.11 -11.87
CA LYS A 10 0.49 -4.42 -11.47
C LYS A 10 0.99 -3.50 -12.56
N ILE A 11 1.47 -2.32 -12.18
CA ILE A 11 2.08 -1.36 -13.09
C ILE A 11 3.19 -0.58 -12.36
N THR A 12 4.29 -0.33 -13.06
CA THR A 12 5.41 0.47 -12.55
C THR A 12 5.25 1.95 -12.92
N ALA A 13 5.91 2.83 -12.15
CA ALA A 13 5.94 4.26 -12.47
C ALA A 13 6.54 4.53 -13.87
N LYS A 14 7.52 3.73 -14.29
CA LYS A 14 8.12 3.82 -15.65
C LYS A 14 7.09 3.48 -16.73
N GLU A 15 6.28 2.43 -16.53
CA GLU A 15 5.23 2.06 -17.48
C GLU A 15 4.13 3.10 -17.57
N ILE A 16 3.72 3.68 -16.43
CA ILE A 16 2.74 4.77 -16.37
C ILE A 16 3.21 5.94 -17.24
N LYS A 17 4.47 6.34 -17.07
CA LYS A 17 5.07 7.42 -17.86
C LYS A 17 5.15 7.08 -19.35
N ASN A 18 5.62 5.89 -19.69
CA ASN A 18 5.77 5.44 -21.07
C ASN A 18 4.43 5.30 -21.80
N LYS A 19 3.41 4.79 -21.12
CA LYS A 19 2.05 4.60 -21.65
C LYS A 19 1.20 5.87 -21.57
N LYS A 20 1.72 6.97 -21.00
CA LYS A 20 1.03 8.27 -20.82
C LYS A 20 -0.34 8.12 -20.16
N ILE A 21 -0.39 7.39 -19.04
CA ILE A 21 -1.64 7.19 -18.29
C ILE A 21 -1.81 8.37 -17.33
N ASP A 22 -2.45 9.44 -17.81
CA ASP A 22 -2.52 10.74 -17.11
C ASP A 22 -3.15 10.64 -15.71
N THR A 23 -4.19 9.83 -15.55
CA THR A 23 -4.85 9.63 -14.25
C THR A 23 -3.90 9.02 -13.20
N LEU A 24 -3.13 8.01 -13.60
CA LEU A 24 -2.14 7.39 -12.70
C LEU A 24 -0.93 8.31 -12.48
N SER A 25 -0.54 9.09 -13.48
CA SER A 25 0.52 10.11 -13.32
C SER A 25 0.14 11.13 -12.27
N LYS A 26 -1.08 11.68 -12.32
CA LYS A 26 -1.61 12.58 -11.29
C LYS A 26 -1.69 11.92 -9.91
N PHE A 27 -2.12 10.67 -9.85
CA PHE A 27 -2.13 9.90 -8.61
C PHE A 27 -0.73 9.79 -8.00
N VAL A 28 0.30 9.47 -8.80
CA VAL A 28 1.70 9.39 -8.34
C VAL A 28 2.20 10.73 -7.79
N GLU A 29 1.83 11.84 -8.41
CA GLU A 29 2.16 13.20 -7.92
C GLU A 29 1.52 13.45 -6.54
N ILE A 30 0.23 13.14 -6.39
CA ILE A 30 -0.50 13.29 -5.13
C ILE A 30 0.10 12.38 -4.05
N LEU A 31 0.33 11.11 -4.35
CA LEU A 31 0.94 10.14 -3.43
C LEU A 31 2.31 10.62 -2.96
N THR A 32 3.14 11.13 -3.88
CA THR A 32 4.45 11.67 -3.56
C THR A 32 4.35 12.90 -2.66
N SER A 33 3.37 13.77 -2.89
CA SER A 33 3.10 14.94 -2.04
C SER A 33 2.67 14.50 -0.63
N CYS A 34 1.73 13.57 -0.53
CA CYS A 34 1.30 13.03 0.76
C CYS A 34 2.46 12.36 1.52
N PHE A 35 3.35 11.66 0.82
CA PHE A 35 4.53 11.08 1.46
C PHE A 35 5.51 12.15 1.96
N LYS A 36 5.68 13.25 1.24
CA LYS A 36 6.46 14.41 1.73
C LYS A 36 5.85 15.00 3.00
N ASP A 37 4.51 15.10 3.05
CA ASP A 37 3.82 15.58 4.24
C ASP A 37 3.93 14.60 5.42
N TYR A 38 3.83 13.31 5.16
CA TYR A 38 4.09 12.27 6.16
C TYR A 38 5.47 12.43 6.80
N LYS A 39 6.53 12.65 5.99
CA LYS A 39 7.89 12.84 6.48
C LYS A 39 8.08 14.07 7.37
N LYS A 40 7.24 15.09 7.27
CA LYS A 40 7.31 16.26 8.15
C LYS A 40 7.08 15.92 9.63
N ASN A 41 6.30 14.87 9.91
CA ASN A 41 6.06 14.39 11.26
C ASN A 41 7.23 13.55 11.82
N TRP A 42 8.19 13.18 10.95
CA TRP A 42 9.31 12.29 11.25
C TRP A 42 10.58 12.85 10.63
N ASP A 43 11.10 13.91 11.21
CA ASP A 43 12.24 14.68 10.68
C ASP A 43 13.48 13.83 10.39
N PHE A 44 13.67 12.77 11.16
CA PHE A 44 14.74 11.81 10.95
C PHE A 44 14.72 11.17 9.56
N LEU A 45 13.55 11.00 8.96
CA LEU A 45 13.41 10.43 7.61
C LEU A 45 14.02 11.32 6.51
N ASN A 46 14.24 12.60 6.81
CA ASN A 46 14.91 13.50 5.86
C ASN A 46 16.43 13.27 5.77
N LYS A 47 16.99 12.50 6.71
CA LYS A 47 18.40 12.08 6.69
C LYS A 47 18.64 10.80 5.89
N TRP A 48 17.56 10.13 5.50
CA TRP A 48 17.66 8.90 4.72
C TRP A 48 17.94 9.19 3.26
N GLU A 49 18.51 8.20 2.59
CA GLU A 49 18.63 8.21 1.14
C GLU A 49 17.26 8.34 0.47
N LYS A 50 17.28 8.70 -0.80
CA LYS A 50 16.07 8.79 -1.61
C LYS A 50 15.35 7.45 -1.64
N LEU A 51 14.06 7.46 -1.33
CA LEU A 51 13.18 6.32 -1.51
C LEU A 51 12.51 6.40 -2.88
N TYR A 52 12.30 5.24 -3.47
CA TYR A 52 11.66 5.06 -4.77
C TYR A 52 10.26 4.50 -4.60
N LEU A 53 9.37 4.87 -5.51
CA LEU A 53 8.05 4.27 -5.59
C LEU A 53 8.17 2.92 -6.30
N GLY A 54 7.74 1.85 -5.62
CA GLY A 54 7.64 0.51 -6.17
C GLY A 54 6.47 0.33 -7.15
N GLU A 55 6.16 -0.91 -7.47
CA GLU A 55 4.99 -1.23 -8.27
C GLU A 55 3.72 -0.71 -7.60
N ILE A 56 2.81 -0.20 -8.42
CA ILE A 56 1.43 0.12 -8.03
C ILE A 56 0.59 -1.10 -8.38
N VAL A 57 -0.09 -1.63 -7.39
CA VAL A 57 -0.98 -2.79 -7.54
C VAL A 57 -2.41 -2.32 -7.37
N LEU A 58 -3.22 -2.47 -8.42
CA LEU A 58 -4.68 -2.35 -8.33
C LEU A 58 -5.23 -3.69 -7.86
N GLU A 59 -5.94 -3.70 -6.76
CA GLU A 59 -6.61 -4.88 -6.22
C GLU A 59 -8.13 -4.72 -6.27
N LYS A 60 -8.79 -5.83 -6.61
CA LYS A 60 -10.23 -6.02 -6.48
C LYS A 60 -10.47 -7.17 -5.53
N HIS A 61 -10.99 -6.89 -4.34
CA HIS A 61 -11.43 -7.88 -3.38
C HIS A 61 -12.90 -8.21 -3.64
N LEU A 62 -13.17 -9.49 -3.87
CA LEU A 62 -14.53 -9.99 -4.09
C LEU A 62 -15.25 -10.17 -2.75
N VAL A 63 -16.58 -10.30 -2.81
CA VAL A 63 -17.37 -10.72 -1.64
C VAL A 63 -16.81 -12.04 -1.12
N ALA A 64 -16.61 -12.12 0.20
CA ALA A 64 -15.86 -13.17 0.90
C ALA A 64 -14.37 -13.31 0.50
N GLY A 65 -13.86 -12.47 -0.42
CA GLY A 65 -12.45 -12.39 -0.78
C GLY A 65 -11.68 -11.57 0.25
N HIS A 66 -10.65 -12.16 0.88
CA HIS A 66 -9.93 -11.52 1.96
C HIS A 66 -8.53 -12.11 2.16
N HIS A 67 -7.71 -11.34 2.84
CA HIS A 67 -6.44 -11.82 3.38
C HIS A 67 -6.57 -11.95 4.91
N LEU A 68 -6.76 -13.16 5.39
CA LEU A 68 -7.02 -13.43 6.81
C LEU A 68 -5.78 -13.40 7.70
N ALA A 69 -4.62 -13.72 7.13
CA ALA A 69 -3.39 -13.79 7.91
C ALA A 69 -2.86 -12.39 8.22
N TYR A 70 -2.46 -12.19 9.46
CA TYR A 70 -1.66 -11.03 9.82
C TYR A 70 -0.31 -11.11 9.12
N HIS A 71 0.09 -10.03 8.47
CA HIS A 71 1.35 -9.91 7.72
C HIS A 71 1.92 -8.49 7.79
N CYS A 72 3.14 -8.35 7.37
CA CYS A 72 3.75 -7.10 6.97
C CYS A 72 4.37 -7.27 5.58
N ASP A 73 4.67 -6.18 4.88
CA ASP A 73 5.21 -6.29 3.52
C ASP A 73 6.69 -6.65 3.49
N LYS A 74 7.42 -6.32 4.56
CA LYS A 74 8.84 -6.63 4.74
C LYS A 74 9.01 -7.90 5.56
N MET A 75 8.87 -9.07 4.92
CA MET A 75 8.89 -10.36 5.62
C MET A 75 10.14 -11.22 5.37
N ASN A 76 10.87 -10.96 4.30
CA ASN A 76 11.99 -11.81 3.87
C ASN A 76 13.00 -11.02 3.05
N ILE A 77 14.07 -11.68 2.60
CA ILE A 77 15.16 -11.03 1.87
C ILE A 77 14.66 -10.34 0.58
N ASN A 78 13.71 -10.93 -0.14
CA ASN A 78 13.20 -10.38 -1.38
C ASN A 78 12.33 -9.13 -1.18
N SER A 79 11.83 -8.89 0.03
CA SER A 79 11.04 -7.72 0.40
C SER A 79 11.76 -6.81 1.39
N SER A 80 13.05 -7.09 1.69
CA SER A 80 13.84 -6.37 2.70
C SER A 80 14.06 -4.88 2.36
N HIS A 81 14.03 -4.53 1.07
CA HIS A 81 14.17 -3.16 0.56
C HIS A 81 12.95 -2.27 0.83
N LYS A 82 11.78 -2.85 1.10
CA LYS A 82 10.55 -2.10 1.39
C LYS A 82 10.65 -1.39 2.74
N ILE A 83 10.35 -0.10 2.75
CA ILE A 83 10.46 0.76 3.94
C ILE A 83 9.08 1.21 4.42
N PHE A 84 8.23 1.69 3.51
CA PHE A 84 6.86 2.06 3.81
C PHE A 84 5.90 1.33 2.88
N SER A 85 4.79 0.89 3.44
CA SER A 85 3.63 0.43 2.69
C SER A 85 2.64 1.59 2.57
N TRP A 86 1.85 1.57 1.51
CA TRP A 86 0.73 2.47 1.34
C TRP A 86 -0.46 1.77 0.70
N ALA A 87 -1.67 2.22 1.04
CA ALA A 87 -2.92 1.78 0.45
C ALA A 87 -3.84 2.96 0.23
N TYR A 88 -4.45 3.05 -0.96
CA TYR A 88 -5.41 4.09 -1.34
C TYR A 88 -6.73 3.45 -1.75
N TYR A 89 -7.80 3.74 -1.02
CA TYR A 89 -9.09 3.11 -1.17
C TYR A 89 -9.94 3.83 -2.21
N LEU A 90 -10.43 3.08 -3.21
CA LEU A 90 -11.16 3.57 -4.38
C LEU A 90 -12.68 3.40 -4.24
N SER A 91 -13.15 2.57 -3.32
CA SER A 91 -14.56 2.32 -3.05
C SER A 91 -14.92 2.65 -1.61
N ASP A 92 -16.19 2.97 -1.37
CA ASP A 92 -16.72 3.00 -0.03
C ASP A 92 -16.90 1.58 0.48
N ILE A 93 -16.76 1.42 1.80
CA ILE A 93 -16.84 0.14 2.50
C ILE A 93 -17.85 0.35 3.64
N ASP A 94 -18.77 -0.58 3.80
CA ASP A 94 -19.76 -0.52 4.88
C ASP A 94 -19.08 -0.71 6.26
N ASP A 95 -19.60 -0.10 7.29
CA ASP A 95 -18.97 0.00 8.62
C ASP A 95 -18.72 -1.36 9.30
N ASP A 96 -19.39 -2.43 8.85
CA ASP A 96 -19.30 -3.76 9.43
C ASP A 96 -18.46 -4.76 8.63
N GLU A 97 -17.76 -4.29 7.58
CA GLU A 97 -16.94 -5.14 6.72
C GLU A 97 -15.60 -4.49 6.33
N GLY A 98 -14.68 -5.27 5.82
CA GLY A 98 -13.45 -4.80 5.15
C GLY A 98 -12.53 -3.91 5.98
N SER A 99 -12.66 -3.93 7.31
CA SER A 99 -11.78 -3.15 8.18
C SER A 99 -10.33 -3.56 8.07
N VAL A 100 -9.43 -2.63 8.39
CA VAL A 100 -7.99 -2.87 8.50
C VAL A 100 -7.61 -2.91 9.97
N ASP A 101 -7.03 -4.03 10.40
CA ASP A 101 -6.59 -4.25 11.76
C ASP A 101 -5.07 -4.21 11.85
N PHE A 102 -4.52 -3.33 12.68
CA PHE A 102 -3.10 -3.30 13.05
C PHE A 102 -2.91 -3.97 14.42
N LYS A 103 -2.30 -5.16 14.40
CA LYS A 103 -2.24 -6.05 15.57
C LYS A 103 -1.59 -5.42 16.80
N TYR A 104 -0.42 -4.82 16.65
CA TYR A 104 0.35 -4.29 17.77
C TYR A 104 0.00 -2.85 18.14
N LEU A 105 -0.69 -2.15 17.27
CA LEU A 105 -1.18 -0.81 17.55
C LEU A 105 -2.56 -0.81 18.22
N ASN A 106 -3.19 -1.98 18.33
CA ASN A 106 -4.58 -2.14 18.78
C ASN A 106 -5.54 -1.17 18.05
N LEU A 107 -5.31 -1.01 16.75
CA LEU A 107 -6.04 -0.11 15.88
C LEU A 107 -6.82 -0.92 14.85
N SER A 108 -8.11 -0.66 14.77
CA SER A 108 -9.00 -1.16 13.72
C SER A 108 -9.83 -0.03 13.18
N PHE A 109 -9.98 0.06 11.87
CA PHE A 109 -10.85 1.06 11.24
C PHE A 109 -11.32 0.58 9.87
N VAL A 110 -12.47 1.10 9.44
CA VAL A 110 -13.01 0.90 8.10
C VAL A 110 -12.58 2.08 7.22
N PRO A 111 -11.75 1.87 6.19
CA PRO A 111 -11.30 2.94 5.32
C PRO A 111 -12.45 3.41 4.42
N LYS A 112 -12.58 4.73 4.26
CA LYS A 112 -13.52 5.35 3.32
C LYS A 112 -12.84 5.59 1.98
N LYS A 113 -13.61 5.67 0.92
CA LYS A 113 -13.14 6.09 -0.41
C LYS A 113 -12.34 7.40 -0.30
N GLY A 114 -11.18 7.44 -0.95
CA GLY A 114 -10.25 8.56 -0.88
C GLY A 114 -9.28 8.51 0.30
N THR A 115 -9.40 7.54 1.20
CA THR A 115 -8.43 7.35 2.30
C THR A 115 -7.11 6.85 1.73
N LEU A 116 -6.01 7.52 2.08
CA LEU A 116 -4.65 7.06 1.84
C LEU A 116 -3.99 6.73 3.18
N LEU A 117 -3.54 5.49 3.33
CA LEU A 117 -2.72 5.04 4.44
C LEU A 117 -1.26 5.01 4.01
N ILE A 118 -0.35 5.49 4.88
CA ILE A 118 1.10 5.33 4.74
C ILE A 118 1.63 4.88 6.09
N PHE A 119 2.35 3.76 6.13
CA PHE A 119 2.84 3.18 7.38
C PHE A 119 4.13 2.37 7.13
N PRO A 120 4.98 2.15 8.16
CA PRO A 120 6.15 1.29 8.06
C PRO A 120 5.82 -0.11 7.55
N ALA A 121 6.64 -0.63 6.64
CA ALA A 121 6.40 -1.92 5.99
C ALA A 121 6.78 -3.13 6.85
N ASP A 122 7.38 -2.89 8.01
CA ASP A 122 7.98 -3.92 8.86
C ASP A 122 7.03 -4.50 9.93
N TRP A 123 7.59 -5.38 10.77
CA TRP A 123 6.86 -6.13 11.79
C TRP A 123 6.16 -5.29 12.86
N THR A 124 6.52 -4.02 13.03
CA THR A 124 5.85 -3.11 13.99
C THR A 124 4.43 -2.78 13.56
N HIS A 125 4.16 -2.86 12.25
CA HIS A 125 2.86 -2.58 11.62
C HIS A 125 2.24 -3.82 10.98
N ILE A 126 2.33 -4.97 11.68
CA ILE A 126 1.61 -6.18 11.26
C ILE A 126 0.11 -5.88 11.19
N HIS A 127 -0.47 -6.13 10.03
CA HIS A 127 -1.86 -5.83 9.75
C HIS A 127 -2.55 -6.95 8.97
N ARG A 128 -3.86 -6.87 8.91
CA ARG A 128 -4.70 -7.67 8.01
C ARG A 128 -5.89 -6.84 7.55
N GLU A 129 -6.44 -7.21 6.42
CA GLU A 129 -7.73 -6.74 5.96
C GLU A 129 -8.80 -7.79 6.24
N ASN A 130 -9.94 -7.36 6.79
CA ASN A 130 -11.03 -8.24 7.13
C ASN A 130 -11.96 -8.52 5.93
N ILE A 131 -12.83 -9.50 6.11
CA ILE A 131 -13.70 -10.02 5.06
C ILE A 131 -14.63 -8.93 4.52
N MET A 132 -14.78 -8.90 3.19
CA MET A 132 -15.87 -8.22 2.49
C MET A 132 -17.09 -9.14 2.51
N LYS A 133 -18.21 -8.70 3.09
CA LYS A 133 -19.42 -9.52 3.26
C LYS A 133 -20.41 -9.30 2.14
N ASN A 134 -20.65 -8.03 1.79
CA ASN A 134 -21.73 -7.62 0.91
C ASN A 134 -21.24 -6.95 -0.38
N ASN A 135 -20.11 -6.25 -0.29
CA ASN A 135 -19.61 -5.40 -1.38
C ASN A 135 -18.25 -5.83 -1.86
N GLU A 136 -17.87 -5.42 -3.06
CA GLU A 136 -16.52 -5.54 -3.57
C GLU A 136 -15.69 -4.32 -3.12
N LYS A 137 -14.43 -4.53 -2.80
CA LYS A 137 -13.50 -3.47 -2.45
C LYS A 137 -12.44 -3.29 -3.52
N TYR A 138 -12.19 -2.04 -3.86
CA TYR A 138 -11.14 -1.65 -4.80
C TYR A 138 -10.13 -0.76 -4.11
N LEU A 139 -8.84 -1.06 -4.28
CA LEU A 139 -7.75 -0.22 -3.77
C LEU A 139 -6.54 -0.24 -4.69
N LEU A 140 -5.74 0.81 -4.59
CA LEU A 140 -4.36 0.84 -5.07
C LEU A 140 -3.45 0.63 -3.86
N ARG A 141 -2.42 -0.19 -3.99
CA ARG A 141 -1.39 -0.34 -2.98
C ARG A 141 0.01 -0.43 -3.58
N GLY A 142 0.99 -0.27 -2.73
CA GLY A 142 2.39 -0.40 -3.09
C GLY A 142 3.33 -0.07 -1.94
N SER A 143 4.58 0.18 -2.26
CA SER A 143 5.59 0.52 -1.26
C SER A 143 6.50 1.67 -1.72
N PHE A 144 7.09 2.36 -0.74
CA PHE A 144 8.32 3.12 -0.93
C PHE A 144 9.48 2.27 -0.42
N HIS A 145 10.59 2.24 -1.15
CA HIS A 145 11.69 1.34 -0.87
C HIS A 145 13.05 1.97 -1.20
N PHE A 146 14.11 1.41 -0.64
CA PHE A 146 15.46 1.68 -1.10
C PHE A 146 15.68 1.06 -2.49
N PRO A 147 16.68 1.50 -3.25
CA PRO A 147 17.02 0.87 -4.53
C PRO A 147 17.20 -0.63 -4.38
N ASP A 148 16.62 -1.42 -5.28
CA ASP A 148 16.72 -2.89 -5.28
C ASP A 148 18.12 -3.37 -5.69
N THR A 149 18.82 -2.56 -6.48
CA THR A 149 20.15 -2.87 -7.02
C THR A 149 21.01 -1.61 -7.07
N PHE A 150 22.33 -1.78 -7.06
CA PHE A 150 23.28 -0.68 -7.26
C PHE A 150 23.11 0.06 -8.60
N GLN A 151 22.42 -0.52 -9.57
CA GLN A 151 22.14 0.10 -10.87
C GLN A 151 21.07 1.21 -10.80
N GLU A 152 20.31 1.30 -9.72
CA GLU A 152 19.33 2.38 -9.52
C GLU A 152 19.94 3.62 -8.84
N LEU A 153 21.23 3.59 -8.54
CA LEU A 153 21.95 4.67 -7.86
C LEU A 153 22.58 5.71 -8.81
N ASP A 154 22.54 5.48 -10.15
CA ASP A 154 23.11 6.37 -11.18
C ASP A 154 22.12 7.45 -11.66
#